data_5b7f65ae7ad72f32b9fe4cdf268bb623
#
_entry.id   5b7f65ae7ad72f32b9fe4cdf268bb623
#
_cell.length_a   1.000
_cell.length_b   1.000
_cell.length_c   1.000
_cell.angle_alpha   90.00
_cell.angle_beta   90.00
_cell.angle_gamma   90.00
#
_symmetry.space_group_name_H-M   'P 1'
#
loop_
_entity.id
_entity.type
_entity.pdbx_description
1 polymer ?
#
loop_
_entity_poly.entity_id
_entity_poly.type
_entity_poly.pdbx_seq_one_letter_code
_entity_poly.pdbx_strand_id
1 'polypeptide(L)'
;FIKKSLKAPMLEKEHERFLAKKWLKDKDESSLHELTQSHMRLVISFAFKYKSYGLSVSDLIQEGSIGLMKAAERFDLNQDVRFSTYASWWIRAAIQDFILKNWSLVRLATSSKQKSLFFNLRKLKQKIQTTEHGSVDFKTAEGLARDLQISTSDVINMDARISQQEGSLNNKISDEGNNEFLDLIEDEHARPDDAAFNKDDL
;
A
#
# COMPACT_ATOMS: atom_id res chain seq x y z
N PHE A 1 12.55 0.07 -20.12
CA PHE A 1 13.09 -0.16 -18.78
C PHE A 1 12.92 -1.62 -18.35
N ILE A 2 11.69 -2.12 -18.17
CA ILE A 2 11.38 -3.48 -17.66
C ILE A 2 12.13 -4.58 -18.43
N LYS A 3 12.07 -4.56 -19.78
CA LYS A 3 12.77 -5.57 -20.62
C LYS A 3 14.29 -5.56 -20.40
N LYS A 4 14.90 -4.39 -20.17
CA LYS A 4 16.35 -4.25 -19.91
C LYS A 4 16.69 -4.80 -18.51
N SER A 5 15.91 -4.44 -17.50
CA SER A 5 16.12 -4.89 -16.12
C SER A 5 15.94 -6.41 -15.94
N LEU A 6 15.01 -7.02 -16.69
CA LEU A 6 14.83 -8.48 -16.65
C LEU A 6 16.00 -9.26 -17.29
N LYS A 7 16.81 -8.62 -18.16
CA LYS A 7 17.97 -9.24 -18.79
C LYS A 7 19.26 -9.08 -17.98
N ALA A 8 19.24 -8.29 -16.91
CA ALA A 8 20.43 -8.11 -16.06
C ALA A 8 20.92 -9.45 -15.51
N PRO A 9 22.24 -9.71 -15.53
CA PRO A 9 22.81 -10.95 -15.01
C PRO A 9 22.58 -11.05 -13.49
N MET A 10 22.41 -12.28 -13.01
CA MET A 10 22.34 -12.52 -11.57
C MET A 10 23.76 -12.51 -11.00
N LEU A 11 23.92 -11.84 -9.86
CA LEU A 11 25.19 -11.79 -9.16
C LEU A 11 25.46 -13.09 -8.37
N GLU A 12 26.71 -13.50 -8.37
CA GLU A 12 27.19 -14.55 -7.47
C GLU A 12 27.29 -14.03 -6.04
N LYS A 13 27.20 -14.91 -5.04
CA LYS A 13 27.19 -14.56 -3.61
C LYS A 13 28.42 -13.74 -3.19
N GLU A 14 29.57 -14.09 -3.72
CA GLU A 14 30.86 -13.43 -3.38
C GLU A 14 30.91 -12.03 -3.97
N HIS A 15 30.51 -11.87 -5.22
CA HIS A 15 30.48 -10.57 -5.89
C HIS A 15 29.42 -9.64 -5.27
N GLU A 16 28.25 -10.18 -4.92
CA GLU A 16 27.19 -9.47 -4.19
C GLU A 16 27.71 -8.90 -2.86
N ARG A 17 28.44 -9.73 -2.08
CA ARG A 17 29.08 -9.31 -0.83
C ARG A 17 30.20 -8.29 -1.04
N PHE A 18 30.98 -8.43 -2.10
CA PHE A 18 32.02 -7.47 -2.44
C PHE A 18 31.43 -6.09 -2.74
N LEU A 19 30.42 -6.01 -3.59
CA LEU A 19 29.73 -4.75 -3.92
C LEU A 19 29.09 -4.11 -2.69
N ALA A 20 28.38 -4.91 -1.88
CA ALA A 20 27.77 -4.42 -0.65
C ALA A 20 28.84 -3.89 0.34
N LYS A 21 29.98 -4.57 0.48
CA LYS A 21 31.09 -4.12 1.33
C LYS A 21 31.69 -2.81 0.85
N LYS A 22 31.88 -2.67 -0.47
CA LYS A 22 32.45 -1.46 -1.08
C LYS A 22 31.50 -0.27 -0.89
N TRP A 23 30.19 -0.48 -1.08
CA TRP A 23 29.18 0.53 -0.80
C TRP A 23 29.17 0.96 0.68
N LEU A 24 29.16 0.00 1.61
CA LEU A 24 29.06 0.31 3.04
C LEU A 24 30.31 1.03 3.58
N LYS A 25 31.52 0.66 3.09
CA LYS A 25 32.77 1.24 3.56
C LYS A 25 33.14 2.53 2.85
N ASP A 26 33.13 2.50 1.53
CA ASP A 26 33.70 3.55 0.68
C ASP A 26 32.63 4.49 0.12
N LYS A 27 31.33 4.17 0.34
CA LYS A 27 30.19 4.88 -0.25
C LYS A 27 30.26 4.98 -1.77
N ASP A 28 30.81 3.94 -2.42
CA ASP A 28 30.96 3.89 -3.87
C ASP A 28 29.60 3.71 -4.56
N GLU A 29 29.08 4.79 -5.13
CA GLU A 29 27.78 4.82 -5.83
C GLU A 29 27.73 3.84 -7.01
N SER A 30 28.86 3.59 -7.67
CA SER A 30 28.96 2.65 -8.78
C SER A 30 28.63 1.23 -8.33
N SER A 31 29.16 0.83 -7.18
CA SER A 31 28.87 -0.48 -6.55
C SER A 31 27.42 -0.60 -6.11
N LEU A 32 26.84 0.47 -5.56
CA LEU A 32 25.41 0.51 -5.24
C LEU A 32 24.56 0.37 -6.49
N HIS A 33 24.91 1.07 -7.57
CA HIS A 33 24.19 1.03 -8.83
C HIS A 33 24.19 -0.38 -9.45
N GLU A 34 25.35 -1.04 -9.48
CA GLU A 34 25.49 -2.41 -9.97
C GLU A 34 24.67 -3.40 -9.13
N LEU A 35 24.75 -3.29 -7.80
CA LEU A 35 23.99 -4.13 -6.87
C LEU A 35 22.48 -3.94 -7.06
N THR A 36 22.01 -2.71 -7.13
CA THR A 36 20.56 -2.40 -7.30
C THR A 36 20.07 -2.80 -8.68
N GLN A 37 20.82 -2.53 -9.75
CA GLN A 37 20.45 -2.88 -11.12
C GLN A 37 20.27 -4.40 -11.29
N SER A 38 21.14 -5.20 -10.72
CA SER A 38 21.06 -6.66 -10.77
C SER A 38 19.84 -7.22 -10.05
N HIS A 39 19.35 -6.51 -9.01
CA HIS A 39 18.19 -6.93 -8.22
C HIS A 39 16.87 -6.27 -8.66
N MET A 40 16.87 -5.42 -9.70
CA MET A 40 15.64 -4.79 -10.21
C MET A 40 14.59 -5.80 -10.69
N ARG A 41 15.02 -6.98 -11.13
CA ARG A 41 14.10 -8.10 -11.47
C ARG A 41 13.21 -8.47 -10.28
N LEU A 42 13.76 -8.47 -9.07
CA LEU A 42 13.02 -8.77 -7.85
C LEU A 42 11.97 -7.68 -7.58
N VAL A 43 12.33 -6.41 -7.71
CA VAL A 43 11.42 -5.26 -7.55
C VAL A 43 10.24 -5.38 -8.53
N ILE A 44 10.54 -5.62 -9.80
CA ILE A 44 9.53 -5.77 -10.86
C ILE A 44 8.57 -6.91 -10.52
N SER A 45 9.09 -8.06 -10.09
CA SER A 45 8.28 -9.21 -9.69
C SER A 45 7.30 -8.86 -8.55
N PHE A 46 7.77 -8.15 -7.52
CA PHE A 46 6.90 -7.69 -6.43
C PHE A 46 5.89 -6.66 -6.91
N ALA A 47 6.27 -5.68 -7.74
CA ALA A 47 5.35 -4.67 -8.27
C ALA A 47 4.20 -5.32 -9.06
N PHE A 48 4.48 -6.29 -9.92
CA PHE A 48 3.44 -7.04 -10.64
C PHE A 48 2.54 -7.85 -9.71
N LYS A 49 3.06 -8.42 -8.62
CA LYS A 49 2.27 -9.13 -7.61
C LYS A 49 1.25 -8.22 -6.92
N TYR A 50 1.57 -6.93 -6.76
CA TYR A 50 0.70 -5.94 -6.15
C TYR A 50 -0.10 -5.10 -7.15
N LYS A 51 -0.02 -5.39 -8.45
CA LYS A 51 -0.78 -4.69 -9.51
C LYS A 51 -2.30 -4.67 -9.26
N SER A 52 -2.84 -5.73 -8.65
CA SER A 52 -4.27 -5.89 -8.38
C SER A 52 -4.86 -4.86 -7.39
N TYR A 53 -4.01 -4.05 -6.75
CA TYR A 53 -4.47 -2.98 -5.85
C TYR A 53 -4.90 -1.70 -6.58
N GLY A 54 -4.78 -1.64 -7.92
CA GLY A 54 -5.29 -0.53 -8.73
C GLY A 54 -4.33 0.65 -8.90
N LEU A 55 -3.13 0.58 -8.31
CA LEU A 55 -2.11 1.63 -8.45
C LEU A 55 -1.24 1.39 -9.68
N SER A 56 -0.60 2.46 -10.18
CA SER A 56 0.33 2.39 -11.30
C SER A 56 1.49 1.44 -11.02
N VAL A 57 1.74 0.50 -11.93
CA VAL A 57 2.88 -0.43 -11.81
C VAL A 57 4.21 0.33 -11.82
N SER A 58 4.28 1.45 -12.53
CA SER A 58 5.46 2.31 -12.56
C SER A 58 5.80 2.84 -11.16
N ASP A 59 4.79 3.33 -10.44
CA ASP A 59 4.96 3.88 -9.10
C ASP A 59 5.33 2.79 -8.10
N LEU A 60 4.70 1.61 -8.21
CA LEU A 60 5.07 0.44 -7.39
C LEU A 60 6.52 0.00 -7.62
N ILE A 61 7.02 0.10 -8.87
CA ILE A 61 8.44 -0.19 -9.17
C ILE A 61 9.34 0.87 -8.54
N GLN A 62 9.00 2.16 -8.61
CA GLN A 62 9.82 3.21 -8.01
C GLN A 62 9.88 3.08 -6.49
N GLU A 63 8.75 2.87 -5.83
CA GLU A 63 8.72 2.65 -4.38
C GLU A 63 9.45 1.37 -3.96
N GLY A 64 9.30 0.30 -4.73
CA GLY A 64 10.07 -0.91 -4.53
C GLY A 64 11.59 -0.69 -4.69
N SER A 65 11.99 0.18 -5.63
CA SER A 65 13.40 0.55 -5.82
C SER A 65 13.95 1.35 -4.63
N ILE A 66 13.15 2.25 -4.05
CA ILE A 66 13.49 2.94 -2.80
C ILE A 66 13.68 1.92 -1.66
N GLY A 67 12.79 0.92 -1.57
CA GLY A 67 12.94 -0.19 -0.63
C GLY A 67 14.24 -0.97 -0.83
N LEU A 68 14.61 -1.26 -2.09
CA LEU A 68 15.85 -1.95 -2.44
C LEU A 68 17.10 -1.13 -2.03
N MET A 69 17.09 0.19 -2.25
CA MET A 69 18.19 1.07 -1.82
C MET A 69 18.32 1.10 -0.30
N LYS A 70 17.22 1.21 0.44
CA LYS A 70 17.23 1.12 1.91
C LYS A 70 17.78 -0.22 2.41
N ALA A 71 17.49 -1.31 1.69
CA ALA A 71 18.07 -2.61 2.00
C ALA A 71 19.59 -2.60 1.83
N ALA A 72 20.11 -2.00 0.75
CA ALA A 72 21.55 -1.90 0.51
C ALA A 72 22.29 -1.07 1.57
N GLU A 73 21.65 -0.01 2.08
CA GLU A 73 22.20 0.82 3.16
C GLU A 73 22.30 0.10 4.51
N ARG A 74 21.40 -0.84 4.77
CA ARG A 74 21.25 -1.51 6.07
C ARG A 74 21.65 -2.98 6.06
N PHE A 75 22.25 -3.44 4.96
CA PHE A 75 22.65 -4.83 4.81
C PHE A 75 23.81 -5.17 5.74
N ASP A 76 23.61 -6.17 6.60
CA ASP A 76 24.66 -6.67 7.50
C ASP A 76 25.46 -7.79 6.83
N LEU A 77 26.73 -7.51 6.58
CA LEU A 77 27.66 -8.45 5.96
C LEU A 77 28.06 -9.64 6.84
N ASN A 78 27.84 -9.54 8.17
CA ASN A 78 28.18 -10.60 9.12
C ASN A 78 27.17 -11.75 9.09
N GLN A 79 25.97 -11.49 8.58
CA GLN A 79 24.94 -12.51 8.46
C GLN A 79 25.15 -13.34 7.18
N ASP A 80 24.98 -14.67 7.30
CA ASP A 80 25.10 -15.57 6.15
C ASP A 80 23.78 -15.65 5.35
N VAL A 81 23.24 -14.50 4.97
CA VAL A 81 22.00 -14.36 4.20
C VAL A 81 22.33 -13.70 2.86
N ARG A 82 21.63 -14.14 1.79
CA ARG A 82 21.71 -13.48 0.48
C ARG A 82 21.04 -12.11 0.52
N PHE A 83 21.65 -11.14 -0.15
CA PHE A 83 21.08 -9.79 -0.26
C PHE A 83 19.65 -9.80 -0.82
N SER A 84 19.38 -10.62 -1.82
CA SER A 84 18.02 -10.79 -2.39
C SER A 84 16.96 -11.18 -1.36
N THR A 85 17.30 -12.06 -0.41
CA THR A 85 16.42 -12.48 0.67
C THR A 85 16.13 -11.32 1.62
N TYR A 86 17.17 -10.60 2.05
CA TYR A 86 17.04 -9.44 2.90
C TYR A 86 16.30 -8.30 2.20
N ALA A 87 16.65 -7.97 0.96
CA ALA A 87 16.02 -6.93 0.17
C ALA A 87 14.54 -7.18 -0.09
N SER A 88 14.12 -8.44 -0.21
CA SER A 88 12.72 -8.79 -0.44
C SER A 88 11.78 -8.30 0.66
N TRP A 89 12.24 -8.22 1.91
CA TRP A 89 11.48 -7.66 3.02
C TRP A 89 11.31 -6.15 2.90
N TRP A 90 12.38 -5.44 2.55
CA TRP A 90 12.36 -3.99 2.38
C TRP A 90 11.52 -3.56 1.17
N ILE A 91 11.67 -4.26 0.05
CA ILE A 91 10.88 -4.01 -1.16
C ILE A 91 9.38 -4.19 -0.87
N ARG A 92 9.03 -5.30 -0.21
CA ARG A 92 7.64 -5.58 0.16
C ARG A 92 7.09 -4.52 1.10
N ALA A 93 7.85 -4.16 2.13
CA ALA A 93 7.44 -3.15 3.11
C ALA A 93 7.20 -1.78 2.45
N ALA A 94 8.12 -1.35 1.55
CA ALA A 94 7.99 -0.09 0.84
C ALA A 94 6.74 -0.07 -0.07
N ILE A 95 6.54 -1.12 -0.87
CA ILE A 95 5.37 -1.23 -1.75
C ILE A 95 4.07 -1.27 -0.94
N GLN A 96 4.01 -2.03 0.15
CA GLN A 96 2.83 -2.11 1.00
C GLN A 96 2.51 -0.79 1.70
N ASP A 97 3.52 -0.08 2.18
CA ASP A 97 3.33 1.23 2.81
C ASP A 97 2.83 2.27 1.79
N PHE A 98 3.37 2.24 0.56
CA PHE A 98 2.90 3.06 -0.54
C PHE A 98 1.43 2.78 -0.90
N ILE A 99 1.05 1.51 -1.00
CA ILE A 99 -0.34 1.11 -1.27
C ILE A 99 -1.27 1.68 -0.18
N LEU A 100 -0.95 1.49 1.09
CA LEU A 100 -1.79 1.97 2.19
C LEU A 100 -1.95 3.50 2.23
N LYS A 101 -0.97 4.24 1.73
CA LYS A 101 -1.01 5.71 1.67
C LYS A 101 -1.80 6.25 0.50
N ASN A 102 -1.80 5.53 -0.63
CA ASN A 102 -2.30 6.05 -1.91
C ASN A 102 -3.55 5.29 -2.42
N TRP A 103 -4.01 4.27 -1.71
CA TRP A 103 -5.15 3.47 -2.15
C TRP A 103 -6.48 4.21 -2.01
N SER A 104 -6.62 5.08 -1.01
CA SER A 104 -7.82 5.86 -0.70
C SER A 104 -7.42 7.26 -0.21
N LEU A 105 -8.24 8.27 -0.46
CA LEU A 105 -8.05 9.63 0.04
C LEU A 105 -8.03 9.66 1.57
N VAL A 106 -8.89 8.87 2.20
CA VAL A 106 -8.93 8.72 3.66
C VAL A 106 -8.09 7.52 4.07
N ARG A 107 -7.13 7.71 4.97
CA ARG A 107 -6.29 6.61 5.45
C ARG A 107 -7.11 5.53 6.15
N LEU A 108 -7.06 4.32 5.63
CA LEU A 108 -7.84 3.19 6.14
C LEU A 108 -7.16 2.42 7.27
N ALA A 109 -5.83 2.38 7.30
CA ALA A 109 -5.07 1.51 8.18
C ALA A 109 -3.92 2.28 8.84
N THR A 110 -4.09 2.62 10.11
CA THR A 110 -3.08 3.33 10.92
C THR A 110 -2.27 2.38 11.81
N SER A 111 -2.91 1.36 12.37
CA SER A 111 -2.24 0.37 13.23
C SER A 111 -1.69 -0.82 12.43
N SER A 112 -0.71 -1.52 13.01
CA SER A 112 -0.12 -2.74 12.42
C SER A 112 -1.17 -3.83 12.17
N LYS A 113 -2.14 -4.00 13.10
CA LYS A 113 -3.24 -4.95 12.96
C LYS A 113 -4.17 -4.60 11.81
N GLN A 114 -4.52 -3.31 11.66
CA GLN A 114 -5.35 -2.84 10.55
C GLN A 114 -4.65 -2.99 9.20
N LYS A 115 -3.33 -2.77 9.12
CA LYS A 115 -2.54 -3.02 7.91
C LYS A 115 -2.60 -4.50 7.50
N SER A 116 -2.40 -5.39 8.46
CA SER A 116 -2.52 -6.84 8.23
C SER A 116 -3.93 -7.24 7.79
N LEU A 117 -4.96 -6.68 8.43
CA LEU A 117 -6.36 -6.89 8.07
C LEU A 117 -6.64 -6.47 6.63
N PHE A 118 -6.22 -5.27 6.22
CA PHE A 118 -6.42 -4.77 4.86
C PHE A 118 -5.89 -5.73 3.79
N PHE A 119 -4.64 -6.19 3.94
CA PHE A 119 -4.05 -7.12 2.96
C PHE A 119 -4.70 -8.49 2.97
N ASN A 120 -5.08 -9.01 4.13
CA ASN A 120 -5.75 -10.30 4.25
C ASN A 120 -7.18 -10.26 3.68
N LEU A 121 -7.96 -9.23 3.98
CA LEU A 121 -9.29 -9.03 3.41
C LEU A 121 -9.24 -8.91 1.88
N ARG A 122 -8.33 -8.10 1.35
CA ARG A 122 -8.18 -7.94 -0.09
C ARG A 122 -7.82 -9.25 -0.79
N LYS A 123 -6.88 -10.01 -0.22
CA LYS A 123 -6.51 -11.34 -0.72
C LYS A 123 -7.68 -12.31 -0.67
N LEU A 124 -8.49 -12.24 0.37
CA LEU A 124 -9.67 -13.08 0.55
C LEU A 124 -10.75 -12.73 -0.46
N LYS A 125 -11.04 -11.43 -0.65
CA LYS A 125 -11.96 -10.95 -1.68
C LYS A 125 -11.57 -11.39 -3.09
N GLN A 126 -10.28 -11.34 -3.43
CA GLN A 126 -9.81 -11.84 -4.73
C GLN A 126 -10.10 -13.33 -4.92
N LYS A 127 -10.05 -14.12 -3.86
CA LYS A 127 -10.41 -15.54 -3.91
C LYS A 127 -11.93 -15.75 -3.99
N ILE A 128 -12.72 -14.91 -3.32
CA ILE A 128 -14.19 -15.00 -3.31
C ILE A 128 -14.81 -14.46 -4.61
N GLN A 129 -14.22 -13.43 -5.24
CA GLN A 129 -14.68 -12.92 -6.54
C GLN A 129 -14.62 -13.96 -7.66
N THR A 130 -13.89 -15.04 -7.48
CA THR A 130 -13.99 -16.24 -8.32
C THR A 130 -15.20 -17.13 -7.96
N THR A 131 -15.93 -16.84 -6.88
CA THR A 131 -17.10 -17.57 -6.37
C THR A 131 -18.20 -16.56 -6.08
N GLU A 132 -19.31 -16.61 -6.71
CA GLU A 132 -20.48 -15.74 -6.92
C GLU A 132 -20.98 -14.77 -5.81
N HIS A 133 -20.33 -14.57 -4.66
CA HIS A 133 -20.80 -13.68 -3.60
C HIS A 133 -19.72 -12.69 -3.15
N GLY A 134 -19.88 -11.41 -3.53
CA GLY A 134 -18.91 -10.33 -3.33
C GLY A 134 -18.77 -9.76 -1.91
N SER A 135 -19.51 -10.25 -0.92
CA SER A 135 -19.39 -9.82 0.50
C SER A 135 -18.75 -10.90 1.35
N VAL A 136 -17.99 -10.46 2.36
CA VAL A 136 -17.37 -11.38 3.32
C VAL A 136 -18.46 -11.90 4.26
N ASP A 137 -18.71 -13.22 4.24
CA ASP A 137 -19.67 -13.86 5.15
C ASP A 137 -19.22 -13.68 6.61
N PHE A 138 -20.19 -13.58 7.53
CA PHE A 138 -19.96 -13.37 8.96
C PHE A 138 -19.01 -14.42 9.57
N LYS A 139 -19.14 -15.69 9.18
CA LYS A 139 -18.25 -16.76 9.63
C LYS A 139 -16.80 -16.54 9.23
N THR A 140 -16.59 -16.04 8.02
CA THR A 140 -15.26 -15.72 7.49
C THR A 140 -14.68 -14.50 8.19
N ALA A 141 -15.52 -13.48 8.48
CA ALA A 141 -15.12 -12.31 9.25
C ALA A 141 -14.71 -12.69 10.69
N GLU A 142 -15.44 -13.59 11.32
CA GLU A 142 -15.10 -14.10 12.66
C GLU A 142 -13.79 -14.91 12.66
N GLY A 143 -13.55 -15.73 11.64
CA GLY A 143 -12.28 -16.45 11.48
C GLY A 143 -11.09 -15.48 11.37
N LEU A 144 -11.19 -14.45 10.51
CA LEU A 144 -10.15 -13.43 10.37
C LEU A 144 -9.94 -12.62 11.66
N ALA A 145 -11.03 -12.28 12.36
CA ALA A 145 -10.96 -11.55 13.61
C ALA A 145 -10.18 -12.33 14.66
N ARG A 146 -10.40 -13.63 14.73
CA ARG A 146 -9.71 -14.56 15.63
C ARG A 146 -8.22 -14.69 15.28
N ASP A 147 -7.90 -14.90 13.99
CA ASP A 147 -6.52 -15.06 13.51
C ASP A 147 -5.67 -13.80 13.73
N LEU A 148 -6.26 -12.63 13.58
CA LEU A 148 -5.57 -11.33 13.71
C LEU A 148 -5.70 -10.70 15.09
N GLN A 149 -6.44 -11.33 16.01
CA GLN A 149 -6.73 -10.82 17.37
C GLN A 149 -7.29 -9.39 17.35
N ILE A 150 -8.34 -9.18 16.55
CA ILE A 150 -9.10 -7.94 16.41
C ILE A 150 -10.58 -8.20 16.60
N SER A 151 -11.38 -7.14 16.72
CA SER A 151 -12.84 -7.29 16.83
C SER A 151 -13.48 -7.66 15.48
N THR A 152 -14.58 -8.41 15.53
CA THR A 152 -15.35 -8.73 14.32
C THR A 152 -15.94 -7.47 13.68
N SER A 153 -16.29 -6.47 14.51
CA SER A 153 -16.76 -5.17 14.04
C SER A 153 -15.70 -4.43 13.21
N ASP A 154 -14.40 -4.51 13.59
CA ASP A 154 -13.32 -3.90 12.80
C ASP A 154 -13.17 -4.55 11.43
N VAL A 155 -13.39 -5.87 11.35
CA VAL A 155 -13.35 -6.61 10.07
C VAL A 155 -14.49 -6.15 9.16
N ILE A 156 -15.73 -6.06 9.70
CA ILE A 156 -16.91 -5.63 8.95
C ILE A 156 -16.77 -4.17 8.48
N ASN A 157 -16.32 -3.28 9.38
CA ASN A 157 -16.09 -1.87 9.05
C ASN A 157 -15.01 -1.70 7.97
N MET A 158 -13.93 -2.48 8.04
CA MET A 158 -12.88 -2.45 7.02
C MET A 158 -13.40 -3.00 5.69
N ASP A 159 -14.21 -4.06 5.73
CA ASP A 159 -14.83 -4.64 4.54
C ASP A 159 -15.75 -3.65 3.83
N ALA A 160 -16.61 -2.95 4.59
CA ALA A 160 -17.48 -1.89 4.05
C ALA A 160 -16.66 -0.78 3.36
N ARG A 161 -15.58 -0.30 4.01
CA ARG A 161 -14.71 0.73 3.44
C ARG A 161 -13.97 0.28 2.18
N ILE A 162 -13.52 -0.98 2.12
CA ILE A 162 -12.85 -1.54 0.95
C ILE A 162 -13.83 -1.74 -0.21
N SER A 163 -15.11 -1.98 0.08
CA SER A 163 -16.16 -2.21 -0.92
C SER A 163 -16.72 -0.94 -1.50
N GLN A 164 -16.73 0.14 -0.74
CA GLN A 164 -17.23 1.44 -1.19
C GLN A 164 -16.13 2.17 -1.97
N GLN A 165 -16.44 2.53 -3.22
CA GLN A 165 -15.61 3.47 -3.98
C GLN A 165 -15.93 4.89 -3.53
N GLU A 166 -14.88 5.72 -3.50
CA GLU A 166 -15.03 7.16 -3.25
C GLU A 166 -15.89 7.77 -4.37
N GLY A 167 -16.99 8.38 -4.00
CA GLY A 167 -17.87 9.07 -4.94
C GLY A 167 -17.40 10.51 -5.20
N SER A 168 -17.56 10.99 -6.43
CA SER A 168 -17.33 12.40 -6.72
C SER A 168 -18.53 13.21 -6.24
N LEU A 169 -18.28 14.27 -5.47
CA LEU A 169 -19.31 15.22 -5.05
C LEU A 169 -19.92 16.01 -6.22
N ASN A 170 -19.19 16.09 -7.35
CA ASN A 170 -19.68 16.74 -8.57
C ASN A 170 -20.56 15.82 -9.44
N ASN A 171 -20.85 14.60 -8.97
CA ASN A 171 -21.79 13.76 -9.67
C ASN A 171 -23.20 14.36 -9.54
N LYS A 172 -23.94 14.38 -10.67
CA LYS A 172 -25.34 14.82 -10.69
C LYS A 172 -26.20 13.83 -9.92
N ILE A 173 -27.17 14.35 -9.17
CA ILE A 173 -28.11 13.55 -8.38
C ILE A 173 -29.16 12.89 -9.28
N SER A 174 -29.55 13.56 -10.39
CA SER A 174 -30.48 13.04 -11.38
C SER A 174 -30.09 13.45 -12.79
N ASP A 175 -30.49 12.65 -13.79
CA ASP A 175 -30.18 12.92 -15.20
C ASP A 175 -30.93 14.19 -15.72
N GLU A 176 -32.03 14.59 -15.09
CA GLU A 176 -32.84 15.76 -15.51
C GLU A 176 -32.53 17.04 -14.75
N GLY A 177 -31.73 16.96 -13.65
CA GLY A 177 -31.33 18.09 -12.80
C GLY A 177 -29.88 18.49 -12.94
N ASN A 178 -29.60 19.78 -12.68
CA ASN A 178 -28.21 20.29 -12.61
C ASN A 178 -27.62 20.22 -11.19
N ASN A 179 -28.37 19.68 -10.22
CA ASN A 179 -27.94 19.62 -8.82
C ASN A 179 -26.88 18.54 -8.64
N GLU A 180 -25.79 18.89 -7.98
CA GLU A 180 -24.67 18.00 -7.63
C GLU A 180 -24.82 17.50 -6.19
N PHE A 181 -24.16 16.40 -5.85
CA PHE A 181 -24.10 15.92 -4.45
C PHE A 181 -23.49 16.97 -3.51
N LEU A 182 -22.63 17.86 -4.05
CA LEU A 182 -22.05 18.97 -3.30
C LEU A 182 -23.12 19.91 -2.73
N ASP A 183 -24.19 20.15 -3.49
CA ASP A 183 -25.28 21.06 -3.10
C ASP A 183 -26.14 20.53 -1.94
N LEU A 184 -26.05 19.23 -1.63
CA LEU A 184 -26.74 18.59 -0.51
C LEU A 184 -25.97 18.61 0.81
N ILE A 185 -24.71 19.01 0.79
CA ILE A 185 -23.88 19.04 2.00
C ILE A 185 -24.23 20.31 2.77
N GLU A 186 -24.77 20.14 3.97
CA GLU A 186 -25.04 21.23 4.88
C GLU A 186 -23.72 21.77 5.48
N ASP A 187 -23.61 23.10 5.58
CA ASP A 187 -22.50 23.73 6.30
C ASP A 187 -22.74 23.54 7.82
N GLU A 188 -21.81 22.86 8.49
CA GLU A 188 -21.84 22.64 9.94
C GLU A 188 -21.54 23.91 10.75
N HIS A 189 -21.13 25.00 10.09
CA HIS A 189 -20.93 26.26 10.77
C HIS A 189 -22.29 26.84 11.21
N ALA A 190 -22.34 27.28 12.47
CA ALA A 190 -23.52 27.88 13.04
C ALA A 190 -24.13 28.93 12.09
N ARG A 191 -25.42 28.80 11.79
CA ARG A 191 -26.13 29.79 10.98
C ARG A 191 -25.86 31.19 11.58
N PRO A 192 -25.72 32.23 10.73
CA PRO A 192 -25.50 33.58 11.26
C PRO A 192 -26.52 33.98 12.32
N ASP A 193 -27.74 33.48 12.23
CA ASP A 193 -28.84 33.67 13.16
C ASP A 193 -28.54 33.05 14.53
N ASP A 194 -28.02 31.82 14.58
CA ASP A 194 -27.65 31.13 15.81
C ASP A 194 -26.44 31.83 16.51
N ALA A 195 -25.53 32.37 15.70
CA ALA A 195 -24.40 33.17 16.22
C ALA A 195 -24.86 34.53 16.77
N ALA A 196 -25.91 35.10 16.24
CA ALA A 196 -26.50 36.35 16.77
C ALA A 196 -27.27 36.07 18.06
N PHE A 197 -28.10 35.04 18.13
CA PHE A 197 -28.82 34.64 19.34
C PHE A 197 -27.90 34.34 20.53
N ASN A 198 -26.82 33.59 20.28
CA ASN A 198 -25.83 33.24 21.33
C ASN A 198 -25.00 34.47 21.83
N LYS A 199 -25.02 35.59 21.10
CA LYS A 199 -24.37 36.83 21.54
C LYS A 199 -25.25 37.73 22.41
N ASP A 200 -26.56 37.62 22.26
CA ASP A 200 -27.52 38.41 23.04
C ASP A 200 -27.85 37.78 24.41
N ASP A 201 -27.47 36.50 24.63
CA ASP A 201 -27.65 35.77 25.89
C ASP A 201 -26.44 35.87 26.86
N LEU A 202 -25.40 36.64 26.53
CA LEU A 202 -24.19 36.89 27.35
C LEU A 202 -24.12 38.37 27.79
#